data_9595082a5a1a99e43ee6f9e7565069d5
#
_entry.id   9595082a5a1a99e43ee6f9e7565069d5
#
_cell.length_a   1.000
_cell.length_b   1.000
_cell.length_c   1.000
_cell.angle_alpha   90.00
_cell.angle_beta   90.00
_cell.angle_gamma   90.00
#
_symmetry.space_group_name_H-M   'P 1'
#
loop_
_entity.id
_entity.type
_entity.pdbx_description
1 polymer ?
#
loop_
_entity_poly.entity_id
_entity_poly.type
_entity_poly.pdbx_seq_one_letter_code
_entity_poly.pdbx_strand_id
1 'polypeptide(L)'
;AMSADDLVGATRAGDDAEPAGDIPESVRRLVCSVTTMALVSLTGFLLVLWVFTRTARGQMWDERARLSTGSSARAWAHIVDPLTYITIASTGAFLLAFVVIALVRRRFALAAAAVCVVSVANVTTQLFKAYWPTQPHWWSNSLPSGHSTVAMSIATAALIVAPVGARRWLLPFAGFGVTFVGAGTLVGHWHRPADVIAAFLLTTFLAAIALGVVQRVQHGRHPRDTSYAVRPVLSLAGSIGVGLIFVALGVRPLDHDVSLVLAFVSLVSIAVTAA
;
A
#
# COMPACT_ATOMS: atom_id res chain seq x y z
N ALA A 1 -12.48 -75.80 11.95
CA ALA A 1 -11.04 -75.62 12.00
C ALA A 1 -10.71 -74.45 11.06
N MET A 2 -10.44 -73.34 11.63
CA MET A 2 -10.07 -72.08 10.92
C MET A 2 -8.59 -72.23 10.51
N SER A 3 -8.33 -72.02 9.22
CA SER A 3 -6.99 -72.21 8.64
C SER A 3 -6.03 -71.11 9.10
N ALA A 4 -4.76 -71.45 9.23
CA ALA A 4 -3.70 -70.51 9.67
C ALA A 4 -3.51 -69.33 8.68
N ASP A 5 -4.07 -69.38 7.50
CA ASP A 5 -4.03 -68.31 6.49
C ASP A 5 -5.00 -67.14 6.79
N ASP A 6 -6.04 -67.36 7.61
CA ASP A 6 -6.98 -66.31 8.00
C ASP A 6 -6.43 -65.34 9.06
N LEU A 7 -5.36 -65.72 9.71
CA LEU A 7 -4.70 -64.89 10.77
C LEU A 7 -3.60 -63.96 10.23
N VAL A 8 -3.15 -64.16 8.99
CA VAL A 8 -2.10 -63.32 8.37
C VAL A 8 -2.71 -62.10 7.66
N GLY A 9 -4.02 -62.16 7.33
CA GLY A 9 -4.72 -61.03 6.67
C GLY A 9 -5.11 -59.87 7.62
N ALA A 10 -5.14 -60.11 8.93
CA ALA A 10 -5.68 -59.13 9.91
C ALA A 10 -4.67 -58.12 10.49
N THR A 11 -3.38 -58.26 10.17
CA THR A 11 -2.30 -57.40 10.73
C THR A 11 -1.70 -56.41 9.75
N ARG A 12 -2.34 -56.16 8.58
CA ARG A 12 -1.87 -55.18 7.57
C ARG A 12 -2.80 -54.01 7.33
N ALA A 13 -3.79 -53.81 8.20
CA ALA A 13 -4.72 -52.66 8.10
C ALA A 13 -4.38 -51.64 9.22
N GLY A 14 -3.22 -51.00 9.13
CA GLY A 14 -2.89 -50.06 10.19
C GLY A 14 -1.59 -49.29 10.00
N ASP A 15 -1.29 -48.80 8.80
CA ASP A 15 -0.21 -47.81 8.63
C ASP A 15 -0.33 -47.01 7.29
N ASP A 16 -1.53 -46.82 6.77
CA ASP A 16 -1.78 -45.77 5.79
C ASP A 16 -2.10 -44.48 6.55
N ALA A 17 -1.15 -43.96 7.32
CA ALA A 17 -1.12 -42.59 7.70
C ALA A 17 -0.99 -41.78 6.37
N GLU A 18 -2.10 -41.27 5.89
CA GLU A 18 -2.14 -40.38 4.75
C GLU A 18 -1.10 -39.26 4.98
N PRO A 19 -0.09 -39.10 4.12
CA PRO A 19 0.95 -38.11 4.35
C PRO A 19 0.23 -36.77 4.46
N ALA A 20 0.46 -36.03 5.53
CA ALA A 20 -0.09 -34.72 5.79
C ALA A 20 -0.02 -33.92 4.50
N GLY A 21 -1.19 -33.69 3.89
CA GLY A 21 -1.33 -33.27 2.50
C GLY A 21 -0.45 -32.08 2.21
N ASP A 22 0.47 -32.18 1.27
CA ASP A 22 1.36 -31.10 0.84
C ASP A 22 0.54 -29.86 0.50
N ILE A 23 0.87 -28.73 1.13
CA ILE A 23 0.20 -27.45 0.85
C ILE A 23 0.33 -27.19 -0.65
N PRO A 24 -0.78 -27.00 -1.39
CA PRO A 24 -0.73 -26.75 -2.82
C PRO A 24 0.27 -25.65 -3.17
N GLU A 25 1.07 -25.85 -4.19
CA GLU A 25 2.14 -24.93 -4.59
C GLU A 25 1.64 -23.50 -4.82
N SER A 26 0.43 -23.35 -5.35
CA SER A 26 -0.25 -22.06 -5.54
C SER A 26 -0.46 -21.32 -4.22
N VAL A 27 -0.85 -22.05 -3.17
CA VAL A 27 -1.05 -21.49 -1.82
C VAL A 27 0.29 -21.10 -1.20
N ARG A 28 1.30 -21.96 -1.35
CA ARG A 28 2.65 -21.69 -0.88
C ARG A 28 3.25 -20.44 -1.54
N ARG A 29 3.15 -20.31 -2.86
CA ARG A 29 3.61 -19.12 -3.61
C ARG A 29 2.88 -17.86 -3.15
N LEU A 30 1.58 -17.94 -2.93
CA LEU A 30 0.79 -16.80 -2.49
C LEU A 30 1.15 -16.36 -1.07
N VAL A 31 1.31 -17.30 -0.14
CA VAL A 31 1.75 -17.01 1.24
C VAL A 31 3.16 -16.40 1.23
N CYS A 32 4.09 -16.96 0.46
CA CYS A 32 5.43 -16.40 0.32
C CYS A 32 5.39 -14.97 -0.23
N SER A 33 4.58 -14.70 -1.26
CA SER A 33 4.45 -13.36 -1.86
C SER A 33 3.91 -12.33 -0.86
N VAL A 34 2.84 -12.65 -0.13
CA VAL A 34 2.24 -11.76 0.88
C VAL A 34 3.21 -11.53 2.04
N THR A 35 3.90 -12.57 2.50
CA THR A 35 4.89 -12.44 3.57
C THR A 35 6.07 -11.59 3.13
N THR A 36 6.59 -11.81 1.92
CA THR A 36 7.69 -11.01 1.36
C THR A 36 7.28 -9.53 1.25
N MET A 37 6.07 -9.26 0.73
CA MET A 37 5.54 -7.90 0.63
C MET A 37 5.45 -7.24 2.01
N ALA A 38 4.96 -7.95 3.03
CA ALA A 38 4.88 -7.45 4.39
C ALA A 38 6.27 -7.14 4.97
N LEU A 39 7.24 -8.04 4.81
CA LEU A 39 8.59 -7.85 5.34
C LEU A 39 9.31 -6.70 4.64
N VAL A 40 9.25 -6.63 3.31
CA VAL A 40 9.88 -5.55 2.54
C VAL A 40 9.27 -4.20 2.90
N SER A 41 7.94 -4.12 2.98
CA SER A 41 7.26 -2.87 3.31
C SER A 41 7.53 -2.43 4.75
N LEU A 42 7.54 -3.35 5.71
CA LEU A 42 7.88 -3.04 7.10
C LEU A 42 9.33 -2.58 7.23
N THR A 43 10.27 -3.32 6.63
CA THR A 43 11.70 -2.96 6.66
C THR A 43 11.92 -1.59 6.03
N GLY A 44 11.32 -1.35 4.85
CA GLY A 44 11.39 -0.05 4.19
C GLY A 44 10.79 1.07 5.03
N PHE A 45 9.63 0.86 5.65
CA PHE A 45 9.01 1.81 6.57
C PHE A 45 9.90 2.16 7.75
N LEU A 46 10.47 1.14 8.42
CA LEU A 46 11.36 1.34 9.57
C LEU A 46 12.66 2.05 9.18
N LEU A 47 13.22 1.75 8.00
CA LEU A 47 14.39 2.45 7.47
C LEU A 47 14.10 3.93 7.20
N VAL A 48 13.00 4.22 6.50
CA VAL A 48 12.57 5.61 6.23
C VAL A 48 12.34 6.34 7.55
N LEU A 49 11.61 5.72 8.46
CA LEU A 49 11.36 6.30 9.78
C LEU A 49 12.67 6.60 10.50
N TRP A 50 13.61 5.65 10.55
CA TRP A 50 14.88 5.83 11.25
C TRP A 50 15.75 6.90 10.58
N VAL A 51 15.96 6.83 9.26
CA VAL A 51 16.83 7.78 8.53
C VAL A 51 16.29 9.20 8.66
N PHE A 52 15.02 9.42 8.39
CA PHE A 52 14.45 10.75 8.24
C PHE A 52 13.91 11.36 9.55
N THR A 53 13.85 10.58 10.64
CA THR A 53 13.51 11.16 11.96
C THR A 53 14.67 11.17 12.95
N ARG A 54 15.74 10.39 12.70
CA ARG A 54 16.84 10.22 13.66
C ARG A 54 18.17 10.76 13.17
N THR A 55 18.32 11.06 11.88
CA THR A 55 19.59 11.56 11.34
C THR A 55 19.44 12.98 10.78
N ALA A 56 20.37 13.87 11.16
CA ALA A 56 20.39 15.24 10.66
C ALA A 56 20.56 15.30 9.13
N ARG A 57 21.36 14.39 8.55
CA ARG A 57 21.57 14.32 7.09
C ARG A 57 20.27 13.91 6.37
N GLY A 58 19.58 12.90 6.87
CA GLY A 58 18.30 12.47 6.29
C GLY A 58 17.28 13.59 6.29
N GLN A 59 17.10 14.27 7.43
CA GLN A 59 16.17 15.40 7.55
C GLN A 59 16.56 16.56 6.61
N MET A 60 17.85 16.88 6.52
CA MET A 60 18.32 17.95 5.63
C MET A 60 18.05 17.64 4.15
N TRP A 61 18.33 16.41 3.70
CA TRP A 61 18.08 16.01 2.32
C TRP A 61 16.58 15.95 2.00
N ASP A 62 15.77 15.45 2.92
CA ASP A 62 14.32 15.38 2.78
C ASP A 62 13.67 16.77 2.70
N GLU A 63 14.16 17.72 3.49
CA GLU A 63 13.73 19.11 3.43
C GLU A 63 14.15 19.80 2.13
N ARG A 64 15.39 19.58 1.68
CA ARG A 64 15.85 20.08 0.37
C ARG A 64 15.00 19.50 -0.76
N ALA A 65 14.65 18.21 -0.68
CA ALA A 65 13.80 17.56 -1.65
C ALA A 65 12.38 18.14 -1.67
N ARG A 66 11.81 18.48 -0.50
CA ARG A 66 10.52 19.18 -0.40
C ARG A 66 10.55 20.54 -1.11
N LEU A 67 11.65 21.26 -0.98
CA LEU A 67 11.84 22.59 -1.58
C LEU A 67 12.36 22.54 -3.01
N SER A 68 12.61 21.36 -3.59
CA SER A 68 13.20 21.21 -4.92
C SER A 68 12.22 21.46 -6.08
N THR A 69 10.91 21.44 -5.81
CA THR A 69 9.88 21.60 -6.82
C THR A 69 9.25 22.98 -6.76
N GLY A 70 9.19 23.68 -7.89
CA GLY A 70 8.41 24.90 -8.08
C GLY A 70 7.10 24.60 -8.80
N SER A 71 6.08 25.40 -8.57
CA SER A 71 4.79 25.27 -9.24
C SER A 71 4.25 26.61 -9.72
N SER A 72 3.58 26.61 -10.87
CA SER A 72 2.83 27.76 -11.36
C SER A 72 1.49 27.90 -10.61
N ALA A 73 0.87 29.08 -10.69
CA ALA A 73 -0.49 29.27 -10.16
C ALA A 73 -1.50 28.27 -10.76
N ARG A 74 -1.31 27.90 -12.04
CA ARG A 74 -2.13 26.90 -12.72
C ARG A 74 -1.90 25.50 -12.12
N ALA A 75 -0.65 25.11 -11.86
CA ALA A 75 -0.35 23.85 -11.21
C ALA A 75 -0.95 23.80 -9.81
N TRP A 76 -0.88 24.89 -9.06
CA TRP A 76 -1.49 24.99 -7.74
C TRP A 76 -2.99 24.69 -7.79
N ALA A 77 -3.74 25.45 -8.63
CA ALA A 77 -5.20 25.31 -8.74
C ALA A 77 -5.67 23.91 -9.19
N HIS A 78 -4.87 23.18 -10.01
CA HIS A 78 -5.27 21.88 -10.54
C HIS A 78 -4.69 20.68 -9.79
N ILE A 79 -3.64 20.88 -8.99
CA ILE A 79 -2.97 19.81 -8.26
C ILE A 79 -3.23 19.95 -6.76
N VAL A 80 -2.97 21.12 -6.18
CA VAL A 80 -2.97 21.31 -4.73
C VAL A 80 -4.38 21.57 -4.20
N ASP A 81 -5.15 22.47 -4.82
CA ASP A 81 -6.51 22.76 -4.36
C ASP A 81 -7.42 21.53 -4.28
N PRO A 82 -7.41 20.58 -5.23
CA PRO A 82 -8.20 19.36 -5.13
C PRO A 82 -7.86 18.49 -3.91
N LEU A 83 -6.62 18.55 -3.40
CA LEU A 83 -6.21 17.76 -2.23
C LEU A 83 -6.93 18.23 -0.95
N THR A 84 -7.42 19.47 -0.90
CA THR A 84 -8.18 19.99 0.25
C THR A 84 -9.50 19.26 0.47
N TYR A 85 -10.04 18.60 -0.57
CA TYR A 85 -11.24 17.77 -0.48
C TYR A 85 -10.99 16.38 0.12
N ILE A 86 -9.74 16.01 0.36
CA ILE A 86 -9.39 14.77 1.09
C ILE A 86 -9.60 15.00 2.58
N THR A 87 -10.81 14.69 3.02
CA THR A 87 -11.29 14.87 4.39
C THR A 87 -11.69 13.53 5.02
N ILE A 88 -11.96 13.54 6.32
CA ILE A 88 -12.53 12.37 7.01
C ILE A 88 -13.88 11.98 6.37
N ALA A 89 -14.70 12.96 5.98
CA ALA A 89 -16.00 12.73 5.36
C ALA A 89 -15.87 12.06 3.99
N SER A 90 -14.98 12.55 3.11
CA SER A 90 -14.76 11.92 1.80
C SER A 90 -14.15 10.52 1.93
N THR A 91 -13.21 10.32 2.85
CA THR A 91 -12.63 9.02 3.17
C THR A 91 -13.70 8.03 3.64
N GLY A 92 -14.57 8.48 4.55
CA GLY A 92 -15.68 7.68 5.06
C GLY A 92 -16.70 7.32 3.97
N ALA A 93 -17.01 8.25 3.06
CA ALA A 93 -17.92 7.99 1.94
C ALA A 93 -17.36 6.93 0.98
N PHE A 94 -16.09 7.00 0.60
CA PHE A 94 -15.45 5.97 -0.23
C PHE A 94 -15.42 4.62 0.47
N LEU A 95 -15.03 4.59 1.75
CA LEU A 95 -15.01 3.35 2.53
C LEU A 95 -16.40 2.73 2.62
N LEU A 96 -17.44 3.53 2.90
CA LEU A 96 -18.81 3.06 2.94
C LEU A 96 -19.25 2.44 1.61
N ALA A 97 -18.94 3.10 0.49
CA ALA A 97 -19.24 2.56 -0.84
C ALA A 97 -18.60 1.19 -1.07
N PHE A 98 -17.32 1.02 -0.72
CA PHE A 98 -16.62 -0.26 -0.86
C PHE A 98 -17.17 -1.34 0.07
N VAL A 99 -17.53 -0.97 1.30
CA VAL A 99 -18.19 -1.89 2.25
C VAL A 99 -19.54 -2.35 1.70
N VAL A 100 -20.38 -1.42 1.22
CA VAL A 100 -21.67 -1.76 0.61
C VAL A 100 -21.48 -2.69 -0.59
N ILE A 101 -20.55 -2.41 -1.51
CA ILE A 101 -20.24 -3.28 -2.65
C ILE A 101 -19.84 -4.69 -2.18
N ALA A 102 -18.99 -4.80 -1.15
CA ALA A 102 -18.56 -6.08 -0.60
C ALA A 102 -19.71 -6.84 0.06
N LEU A 103 -20.56 -6.15 0.80
CA LEU A 103 -21.73 -6.75 1.48
C LEU A 103 -22.79 -7.24 0.49
N VAL A 104 -23.15 -6.44 -0.53
CA VAL A 104 -24.06 -6.84 -1.61
C VAL A 104 -23.55 -8.10 -2.31
N ARG A 105 -22.23 -8.21 -2.47
CA ARG A 105 -21.59 -9.40 -3.04
C ARG A 105 -21.37 -10.53 -2.02
N ARG A 106 -21.87 -10.38 -0.78
CA ARG A 106 -21.72 -11.34 0.34
C ARG A 106 -20.27 -11.69 0.67
N ARG A 107 -19.35 -10.74 0.47
CA ARG A 107 -17.91 -10.89 0.70
C ARG A 107 -17.48 -10.24 2.02
N PHE A 108 -18.04 -10.69 3.14
CA PHE A 108 -17.87 -10.08 4.48
C PHE A 108 -16.41 -9.97 4.91
N ALA A 109 -15.58 -10.98 4.64
CA ALA A 109 -14.15 -10.94 4.98
C ALA A 109 -13.40 -9.83 4.22
N LEU A 110 -13.76 -9.56 2.95
CA LEU A 110 -13.17 -8.47 2.17
C LEU A 110 -13.66 -7.11 2.65
N ALA A 111 -14.92 -6.98 3.07
CA ALA A 111 -15.45 -5.78 3.71
C ALA A 111 -14.67 -5.47 5.00
N ALA A 112 -14.53 -6.47 5.88
CA ALA A 112 -13.75 -6.34 7.11
C ALA A 112 -12.29 -5.95 6.83
N ALA A 113 -11.63 -6.57 5.86
CA ALA A 113 -10.26 -6.25 5.47
C ALA A 113 -10.12 -4.80 4.98
N ALA A 114 -11.06 -4.33 4.13
CA ALA A 114 -11.07 -2.95 3.65
C ALA A 114 -11.22 -1.95 4.82
N VAL A 115 -12.15 -2.20 5.73
CA VAL A 115 -12.34 -1.38 6.94
C VAL A 115 -11.07 -1.37 7.79
N CYS A 116 -10.49 -2.55 8.05
CA CYS A 116 -9.27 -2.66 8.85
C CYS A 116 -8.11 -1.88 8.22
N VAL A 117 -7.86 -2.06 6.92
CA VAL A 117 -6.75 -1.36 6.25
C VAL A 117 -6.91 0.15 6.34
N VAL A 118 -8.09 0.68 5.99
CA VAL A 118 -8.33 2.13 6.02
C VAL A 118 -8.23 2.67 7.45
N SER A 119 -8.93 2.05 8.40
CA SER A 119 -8.98 2.55 9.78
C SER A 119 -7.62 2.44 10.47
N VAL A 120 -6.97 1.26 10.40
CA VAL A 120 -5.70 1.02 11.09
C VAL A 120 -4.59 1.86 10.50
N ALA A 121 -4.49 1.98 9.15
CA ALA A 121 -3.46 2.80 8.52
C ALA A 121 -3.59 4.28 8.94
N ASN A 122 -4.79 4.83 8.91
CA ASN A 122 -5.01 6.23 9.26
C ASN A 122 -4.79 6.48 10.77
N VAL A 123 -5.28 5.61 11.65
CA VAL A 123 -5.04 5.73 13.10
C VAL A 123 -3.54 5.61 13.40
N THR A 124 -2.85 4.61 12.84
CA THR A 124 -1.41 4.43 13.04
C THR A 124 -0.63 5.64 12.58
N THR A 125 -0.98 6.22 11.42
CA THR A 125 -0.38 7.47 10.92
C THR A 125 -0.50 8.62 11.93
N GLN A 126 -1.68 8.81 12.55
CA GLN A 126 -1.87 9.86 13.55
C GLN A 126 -1.08 9.58 14.84
N LEU A 127 -1.02 8.31 15.25
CA LEU A 127 -0.22 7.91 16.42
C LEU A 127 1.28 8.18 16.21
N PHE A 128 1.83 7.84 15.02
CA PHE A 128 3.22 8.16 14.71
C PHE A 128 3.49 9.67 14.72
N LYS A 129 2.60 10.48 14.17
CA LYS A 129 2.73 11.95 14.22
C LYS A 129 2.71 12.49 15.65
N ALA A 130 1.83 11.94 16.48
CA ALA A 130 1.65 12.44 17.85
C ALA A 130 2.76 12.00 18.80
N TYR A 131 3.27 10.78 18.66
CA TYR A 131 4.10 10.16 19.68
C TYR A 131 5.52 9.80 19.23
N TRP A 132 5.82 9.80 17.92
CA TRP A 132 7.18 9.47 17.48
C TRP A 132 8.09 10.70 17.51
N PRO A 133 9.13 10.71 18.37
CA PRO A 133 10.01 11.87 18.50
C PRO A 133 10.99 11.96 17.32
N THR A 134 11.28 13.18 16.87
CA THR A 134 12.34 13.47 15.89
C THR A 134 13.64 13.86 16.57
N GLN A 135 14.77 13.61 15.90
CA GLN A 135 16.11 14.02 16.29
C GLN A 135 16.83 14.57 15.05
N PRO A 136 17.39 15.78 15.10
CA PRO A 136 17.32 16.78 16.17
C PRO A 136 15.90 17.38 16.31
N HIS A 137 15.58 17.86 17.51
CA HIS A 137 14.20 18.25 17.88
C HIS A 137 13.66 19.53 17.23
N TRP A 138 14.45 20.24 16.45
CA TRP A 138 14.00 21.51 15.83
C TRP A 138 13.06 21.32 14.62
N TRP A 139 12.91 20.10 14.11
CA TRP A 139 11.94 19.80 13.07
C TRP A 139 10.80 18.92 13.61
N SER A 140 9.56 19.40 13.39
CA SER A 140 8.38 18.63 13.76
C SER A 140 8.27 17.35 12.94
N ASN A 141 7.76 16.28 13.53
CA ASN A 141 7.49 15.04 12.82
C ASN A 141 6.24 15.19 11.94
N SER A 142 6.41 15.08 10.63
CA SER A 142 5.32 15.05 9.65
C SER A 142 5.07 13.63 9.09
N LEU A 143 5.90 12.66 9.45
CA LEU A 143 5.84 11.27 9.03
C LEU A 143 4.80 10.44 9.83
N PRO A 144 4.00 9.57 9.16
CA PRO A 144 3.75 9.54 7.72
C PRO A 144 2.75 10.60 7.24
N SER A 145 2.68 10.85 5.90
CA SER A 145 1.71 11.79 5.32
C SER A 145 0.27 11.28 5.45
N GLY A 146 -0.62 12.09 6.04
CA GLY A 146 -2.03 11.73 6.20
C GLY A 146 -2.78 11.62 4.86
N HIS A 147 -2.61 12.59 3.96
CA HIS A 147 -3.22 12.56 2.63
C HIS A 147 -2.79 11.32 1.83
N SER A 148 -1.50 11.00 1.86
CA SER A 148 -0.94 9.84 1.18
C SER A 148 -1.43 8.52 1.79
N THR A 149 -1.59 8.45 3.12
CA THR A 149 -2.17 7.29 3.80
C THR A 149 -3.63 7.08 3.38
N VAL A 150 -4.43 8.15 3.35
CA VAL A 150 -5.81 8.08 2.87
C VAL A 150 -5.85 7.57 1.43
N ALA A 151 -5.10 8.19 0.52
CA ALA A 151 -5.10 7.81 -0.89
C ALA A 151 -4.71 6.34 -1.08
N MET A 152 -3.62 5.89 -0.46
CA MET A 152 -3.13 4.51 -0.58
C MET A 152 -4.09 3.52 0.07
N SER A 153 -4.65 3.82 1.23
CA SER A 153 -5.58 2.92 1.92
C SER A 153 -6.91 2.77 1.18
N ILE A 154 -7.44 3.85 0.59
CA ILE A 154 -8.64 3.83 -0.24
C ILE A 154 -8.40 3.05 -1.55
N ALA A 155 -7.29 3.30 -2.24
CA ALA A 155 -6.92 2.55 -3.44
C ALA A 155 -6.78 1.04 -3.14
N THR A 156 -6.12 0.71 -2.04
CA THR A 156 -5.97 -0.67 -1.57
C THR A 156 -7.33 -1.30 -1.22
N ALA A 157 -8.19 -0.60 -0.50
CA ALA A 157 -9.53 -1.08 -0.18
C ALA A 157 -10.36 -1.35 -1.45
N ALA A 158 -10.30 -0.45 -2.44
CA ALA A 158 -10.94 -0.65 -3.74
C ALA A 158 -10.45 -1.93 -4.43
N LEU A 159 -9.14 -2.16 -4.46
CA LEU A 159 -8.53 -3.36 -5.07
C LEU A 159 -8.88 -4.65 -4.30
N ILE A 160 -8.96 -4.59 -2.96
CA ILE A 160 -9.37 -5.73 -2.12
C ILE A 160 -10.81 -6.15 -2.47
N VAL A 161 -11.73 -5.19 -2.54
CA VAL A 161 -13.17 -5.44 -2.75
C VAL A 161 -13.49 -5.75 -4.22
N ALA A 162 -12.69 -5.26 -5.17
CA ALA A 162 -12.92 -5.42 -6.59
C ALA A 162 -12.90 -6.88 -7.03
N PRO A 163 -13.79 -7.28 -7.98
CA PRO A 163 -13.68 -8.57 -8.65
C PRO A 163 -12.38 -8.68 -9.43
N VAL A 164 -11.84 -9.91 -9.55
CA VAL A 164 -10.53 -10.16 -10.20
C VAL A 164 -10.47 -9.55 -11.61
N GLY A 165 -11.54 -9.66 -12.39
CA GLY A 165 -11.60 -9.09 -13.74
C GLY A 165 -11.56 -7.57 -13.79
N ALA A 166 -12.01 -6.87 -12.72
CA ALA A 166 -12.00 -5.40 -12.66
C ALA A 166 -10.64 -4.85 -12.18
N ARG A 167 -9.85 -5.63 -11.44
CA ARG A 167 -8.58 -5.17 -10.84
C ARG A 167 -7.61 -4.66 -11.89
N ARG A 168 -7.51 -5.32 -13.05
CA ARG A 168 -6.64 -4.89 -14.16
C ARG A 168 -6.94 -3.47 -14.65
N TRP A 169 -8.20 -3.07 -14.60
CA TRP A 169 -8.62 -1.73 -14.98
C TRP A 169 -8.46 -0.72 -13.85
N LEU A 170 -8.65 -1.17 -12.59
CA LEU A 170 -8.49 -0.32 -11.41
C LEU A 170 -7.03 0.00 -11.10
N LEU A 171 -6.08 -0.88 -11.41
CA LEU A 171 -4.67 -0.69 -11.08
C LEU A 171 -4.07 0.62 -11.63
N PRO A 172 -4.24 0.97 -12.92
CA PRO A 172 -3.70 2.24 -13.41
C PRO A 172 -4.37 3.46 -12.76
N PHE A 173 -5.67 3.39 -12.46
CA PHE A 173 -6.36 4.48 -11.75
C PHE A 173 -5.93 4.56 -10.28
N ALA A 174 -5.68 3.43 -9.63
CA ALA A 174 -5.14 3.38 -8.28
C ALA A 174 -3.73 3.99 -8.24
N GLY A 175 -2.83 3.57 -9.12
CA GLY A 175 -1.49 4.13 -9.24
C GLY A 175 -1.52 5.63 -9.57
N PHE A 176 -2.38 6.05 -10.49
CA PHE A 176 -2.61 7.45 -10.79
C PHE A 176 -3.05 8.23 -9.55
N GLY A 177 -4.12 7.82 -8.89
CA GLY A 177 -4.69 8.55 -7.75
C GLY A 177 -3.73 8.63 -6.56
N VAL A 178 -3.05 7.52 -6.23
CA VAL A 178 -2.08 7.48 -5.13
C VAL A 178 -0.88 8.38 -5.43
N THR A 179 -0.32 8.30 -6.64
CA THR A 179 0.81 9.13 -7.04
C THR A 179 0.40 10.61 -7.16
N PHE A 180 -0.79 10.90 -7.69
CA PHE A 180 -1.30 12.27 -7.79
C PHE A 180 -1.38 12.93 -6.40
N VAL A 181 -1.95 12.23 -5.42
CA VAL A 181 -2.04 12.75 -4.06
C VAL A 181 -0.65 12.87 -3.43
N GLY A 182 0.17 11.82 -3.49
CA GLY A 182 1.52 11.84 -2.90
C GLY A 182 2.40 12.94 -3.48
N ALA A 183 2.54 13.00 -4.80
CA ALA A 183 3.33 14.01 -5.48
C ALA A 183 2.70 15.42 -5.36
N GLY A 184 1.37 15.50 -5.34
CA GLY A 184 0.65 16.76 -5.14
C GLY A 184 0.93 17.40 -3.78
N THR A 185 1.04 16.59 -2.71
CA THR A 185 1.44 17.11 -1.38
C THR A 185 2.89 17.63 -1.37
N LEU A 186 3.76 17.09 -2.22
CA LEU A 186 5.12 17.60 -2.41
C LEU A 186 5.11 18.93 -3.18
N VAL A 187 4.34 19.02 -4.27
CA VAL A 187 4.15 20.27 -5.04
C VAL A 187 3.57 21.39 -4.18
N GLY A 188 2.64 21.05 -3.28
CA GLY A 188 2.08 21.98 -2.28
C GLY A 188 3.03 22.32 -1.13
N HIS A 189 4.20 21.71 -1.07
CA HIS A 189 5.16 21.82 0.05
C HIS A 189 4.58 21.43 1.43
N TRP A 190 3.48 20.64 1.44
CA TRP A 190 2.83 20.22 2.69
C TRP A 190 3.57 19.09 3.36
N HIS A 191 4.20 18.22 2.55
CA HIS A 191 4.91 17.03 3.03
C HIS A 191 6.27 16.89 2.36
N ARG A 192 7.15 16.16 3.02
CA ARG A 192 8.44 15.72 2.49
C ARG A 192 8.26 14.41 1.70
N PRO A 193 9.16 14.06 0.77
CA PRO A 193 9.12 12.77 0.07
C PRO A 193 9.09 11.58 1.02
N ALA A 194 9.87 11.61 2.11
CA ALA A 194 9.90 10.54 3.10
C ALA A 194 8.53 10.32 3.78
N ASP A 195 7.76 11.40 4.03
CA ASP A 195 6.42 11.32 4.62
C ASP A 195 5.48 10.51 3.73
N VAL A 196 5.56 10.74 2.42
CA VAL A 196 4.73 10.07 1.40
C VAL A 196 5.11 8.60 1.26
N ILE A 197 6.41 8.32 1.12
CA ILE A 197 6.95 6.95 0.99
C ILE A 197 6.62 6.14 2.24
N ALA A 198 6.80 6.70 3.44
CA ALA A 198 6.44 6.05 4.69
C ALA A 198 4.94 5.70 4.75
N ALA A 199 4.06 6.59 4.29
CA ALA A 199 2.62 6.34 4.25
C ALA A 199 2.27 5.17 3.32
N PHE A 200 2.91 5.08 2.16
CA PHE A 200 2.70 3.99 1.22
C PHE A 200 3.20 2.65 1.76
N LEU A 201 4.41 2.62 2.31
CA LEU A 201 5.00 1.42 2.89
C LEU A 201 4.20 0.92 4.10
N LEU A 202 3.78 1.80 5.01
CA LEU A 202 2.93 1.45 6.14
C LEU A 202 1.60 0.85 5.67
N THR A 203 0.95 1.49 4.71
CA THR A 203 -0.35 1.01 4.20
C THR A 203 -0.19 -0.33 3.48
N THR A 204 0.86 -0.52 2.67
CA THR A 204 1.16 -1.78 2.00
C THR A 204 1.44 -2.91 3.00
N PHE A 205 2.17 -2.63 4.07
CA PHE A 205 2.40 -3.59 5.16
C PHE A 205 1.09 -4.05 5.79
N LEU A 206 0.22 -3.11 6.16
CA LEU A 206 -1.08 -3.42 6.76
C LEU A 206 -2.00 -4.16 5.80
N ALA A 207 -1.98 -3.80 4.51
CA ALA A 207 -2.72 -4.50 3.47
C ALA A 207 -2.24 -5.95 3.31
N ALA A 208 -0.94 -6.19 3.34
CA ALA A 208 -0.38 -7.53 3.27
C ALA A 208 -0.86 -8.40 4.45
N ILE A 209 -0.86 -7.86 5.68
CA ILE A 209 -1.42 -8.55 6.85
C ILE A 209 -2.90 -8.87 6.65
N ALA A 210 -3.70 -7.88 6.26
CA ALA A 210 -5.14 -8.06 6.06
C ALA A 210 -5.44 -9.13 5.00
N LEU A 211 -4.71 -9.12 3.89
CA LEU A 211 -4.83 -10.14 2.84
C LEU A 211 -4.41 -11.52 3.33
N GLY A 212 -3.34 -11.63 4.10
CA GLY A 212 -2.89 -12.89 4.71
C GLY A 212 -3.94 -13.48 5.66
N VAL A 213 -4.62 -12.63 6.44
CA VAL A 213 -5.72 -13.05 7.31
C VAL A 213 -6.91 -13.52 6.49
N VAL A 214 -7.33 -12.74 5.47
CA VAL A 214 -8.43 -13.13 4.58
C VAL A 214 -8.19 -14.47 3.91
N GLN A 215 -6.97 -14.70 3.43
CA GLN A 215 -6.58 -15.97 2.83
C GLN A 215 -6.74 -17.14 3.80
N ARG A 216 -6.30 -17.00 5.04
CA ARG A 216 -6.44 -18.05 6.07
C ARG A 216 -7.91 -18.35 6.39
N VAL A 217 -8.73 -17.29 6.53
CA VAL A 217 -10.17 -17.44 6.84
C VAL A 217 -10.93 -18.07 5.68
N GLN A 218 -10.52 -17.84 4.44
CA GLN A 218 -11.20 -18.36 3.24
C GLN A 218 -10.64 -19.71 2.76
N HIS A 219 -9.62 -20.27 3.43
CA HIS A 219 -9.09 -21.60 3.11
C HIS A 219 -10.23 -22.65 3.16
N GLY A 220 -10.46 -23.30 2.01
CA GLY A 220 -11.51 -24.30 1.84
C GLY A 220 -12.86 -23.79 1.29
N ARG A 221 -13.10 -22.47 1.18
CA ARG A 221 -14.40 -21.97 0.70
C ARG A 221 -14.43 -21.48 -0.76
N HIS A 222 -13.35 -20.90 -1.30
CA HIS A 222 -13.27 -20.44 -2.68
C HIS A 222 -11.83 -20.33 -3.19
N PRO A 223 -11.24 -21.43 -3.75
CA PRO A 223 -9.85 -21.42 -4.23
C PRO A 223 -9.60 -20.53 -5.46
N ARG A 224 -10.65 -20.16 -6.20
CA ARG A 224 -10.52 -19.51 -7.52
C ARG A 224 -10.45 -17.97 -7.51
N ASP A 225 -10.88 -17.31 -6.45
CA ASP A 225 -10.98 -15.84 -6.40
C ASP A 225 -9.78 -15.14 -5.73
N THR A 226 -8.78 -15.87 -5.26
CA THR A 226 -7.68 -15.37 -4.43
C THR A 226 -6.43 -14.97 -5.21
N SER A 227 -6.49 -14.87 -6.54
CA SER A 227 -5.36 -14.34 -7.30
C SER A 227 -5.23 -12.82 -7.08
N TYR A 228 -4.52 -12.47 -6.03
CA TYR A 228 -4.07 -11.08 -5.78
C TYR A 228 -2.77 -10.76 -6.54
N ALA A 229 -2.56 -11.36 -7.72
CA ALA A 229 -1.43 -11.03 -8.56
C ALA A 229 -1.52 -9.55 -8.95
N VAL A 230 -0.82 -8.73 -8.21
CA VAL A 230 -0.63 -7.31 -8.54
C VAL A 230 0.23 -7.26 -9.80
N ARG A 231 -0.22 -6.52 -10.79
CA ARG A 231 0.57 -6.21 -11.97
C ARG A 231 1.16 -4.81 -11.79
N PRO A 232 2.36 -4.67 -11.21
CA PRO A 232 2.96 -3.37 -10.87
C PRO A 232 3.13 -2.49 -12.10
N VAL A 233 3.32 -3.08 -13.28
CA VAL A 233 3.42 -2.36 -14.55
C VAL A 233 2.18 -1.52 -14.84
N LEU A 234 0.97 -2.02 -14.53
CA LEU A 234 -0.27 -1.27 -14.77
C LEU A 234 -0.42 -0.10 -13.80
N SER A 235 -0.05 -0.29 -12.54
CA SER A 235 -0.04 0.80 -11.55
C SER A 235 1.01 1.85 -11.92
N LEU A 236 2.21 1.43 -12.32
CA LEU A 236 3.29 2.31 -12.76
C LEU A 236 2.88 3.15 -13.98
N ALA A 237 2.11 2.58 -14.92
CA ALA A 237 1.59 3.34 -16.06
C ALA A 237 0.70 4.51 -15.60
N GLY A 238 -0.16 4.30 -14.60
CA GLY A 238 -0.94 5.37 -13.97
C GLY A 238 -0.05 6.44 -13.33
N SER A 239 0.98 6.01 -12.61
CA SER A 239 1.95 6.91 -11.95
C SER A 239 2.74 7.76 -12.96
N ILE A 240 3.15 7.19 -14.09
CA ILE A 240 3.81 7.92 -15.19
C ILE A 240 2.86 8.98 -15.75
N GLY A 241 1.58 8.65 -15.91
CA GLY A 241 0.55 9.61 -16.35
C GLY A 241 0.48 10.86 -15.46
N VAL A 242 0.62 10.69 -14.14
CA VAL A 242 0.70 11.83 -13.20
C VAL A 242 1.91 12.71 -13.50
N GLY A 243 3.08 12.12 -13.68
CA GLY A 243 4.30 12.88 -14.00
C GLY A 243 4.13 13.74 -15.25
N LEU A 244 3.56 13.17 -16.32
CA LEU A 244 3.28 13.91 -17.56
C LEU A 244 2.30 15.06 -17.34
N ILE A 245 1.22 14.84 -16.57
CA ILE A 245 0.25 15.90 -16.26
C ILE A 245 0.90 17.00 -15.42
N PHE A 246 1.72 16.66 -14.42
CA PHE A 246 2.38 17.65 -13.58
C PHE A 246 3.32 18.55 -14.39
N VAL A 247 4.12 17.96 -15.30
CA VAL A 247 4.96 18.73 -16.22
C VAL A 247 4.11 19.62 -17.15
N ALA A 248 3.02 19.10 -17.70
CA ALA A 248 2.11 19.86 -18.56
C ALA A 248 1.42 21.02 -17.83
N LEU A 249 1.17 20.88 -16.52
CA LEU A 249 0.59 21.93 -15.68
C LEU A 249 1.63 22.95 -15.19
N GLY A 250 2.91 22.73 -15.47
CA GLY A 250 3.98 23.67 -15.11
C GLY A 250 4.64 23.44 -13.77
N VAL A 251 4.58 22.20 -13.27
CA VAL A 251 5.47 21.77 -12.17
C VAL A 251 6.89 21.64 -12.75
N ARG A 252 7.84 22.31 -12.14
CA ARG A 252 9.23 22.34 -12.62
C ARG A 252 10.19 22.23 -11.43
N PRO A 253 11.38 21.59 -11.62
CA PRO A 253 12.46 21.73 -10.67
C PRO A 253 12.86 23.20 -10.56
N LEU A 254 13.27 23.63 -9.38
CA LEU A 254 13.91 24.94 -9.20
C LEU A 254 15.27 24.95 -9.90
N ASP A 255 15.72 26.13 -10.42
CA ASP A 255 16.85 26.31 -11.35
C ASP A 255 18.24 25.99 -10.77
N HIS A 256 18.39 24.92 -9.99
CA HIS A 256 19.66 24.45 -9.45
C HIS A 256 19.87 22.98 -9.80
N ASP A 257 21.04 22.59 -10.23
CA ASP A 257 21.37 21.21 -10.62
C ASP A 257 20.97 20.16 -9.57
N VAL A 258 21.24 20.45 -8.29
CA VAL A 258 20.86 19.56 -7.17
C VAL A 258 19.35 19.46 -7.02
N SER A 259 18.60 20.54 -7.27
CA SER A 259 17.14 20.55 -7.16
C SER A 259 16.49 19.69 -8.24
N LEU A 260 17.04 19.67 -9.46
CA LEU A 260 16.56 18.80 -10.54
C LEU A 260 16.69 17.33 -10.18
N VAL A 261 17.86 16.92 -9.68
CA VAL A 261 18.09 15.54 -9.25
C VAL A 261 17.17 15.17 -8.10
N LEU A 262 17.04 16.03 -7.09
CA LEU A 262 16.16 15.77 -5.94
C LEU A 262 14.69 15.70 -6.32
N ALA A 263 14.20 16.60 -7.17
CA ALA A 263 12.84 16.58 -7.68
C ALA A 263 12.56 15.29 -8.44
N PHE A 264 13.46 14.91 -9.36
CA PHE A 264 13.34 13.68 -10.14
C PHE A 264 13.35 12.42 -9.24
N VAL A 265 14.35 12.28 -8.37
CA VAL A 265 14.46 11.12 -7.45
C VAL A 265 13.23 11.03 -6.55
N SER A 266 12.73 12.15 -6.03
CA SER A 266 11.55 12.19 -5.17
C SER A 266 10.30 11.73 -5.90
N LEU A 267 10.04 12.26 -7.10
CA LEU A 267 8.88 11.90 -7.89
C LEU A 267 8.93 10.43 -8.36
N VAL A 268 10.09 9.96 -8.79
CA VAL A 268 10.29 8.55 -9.18
C VAL A 268 10.09 7.63 -7.98
N SER A 269 10.67 7.95 -6.82
CA SER A 269 10.50 7.14 -5.61
C SER A 269 9.04 7.05 -5.18
N ILE A 270 8.29 8.17 -5.24
CA ILE A 270 6.86 8.20 -4.97
C ILE A 270 6.10 7.31 -5.98
N ALA A 271 6.40 7.44 -7.27
CA ALA A 271 5.74 6.66 -8.32
C ALA A 271 6.01 5.15 -8.17
N VAL A 272 7.25 4.76 -7.87
CA VAL A 272 7.64 3.36 -7.67
C VAL A 272 7.02 2.76 -6.41
N THR A 273 6.95 3.52 -5.32
CA THR A 273 6.32 3.03 -4.07
C THR A 273 4.80 3.00 -4.14
N ALA A 274 4.19 3.79 -5.01
CA ALA A 274 2.74 3.77 -5.29
C ALA A 274 2.33 2.61 -6.21
N ALA A 275 3.26 2.07 -7.01
CA ALA A 275 3.01 0.97 -7.96
C ALA A 275 2.99 -0.41 -7.32
#